data_520a3ae8a1ee55a7ab2d4dd84c0b9304
#
_entry.id   520a3ae8a1ee55a7ab2d4dd84c0b9304
#
_cell.length_a   1.000
_cell.length_b   1.000
_cell.length_c   1.000
_cell.angle_alpha   90.00
_cell.angle_beta   90.00
_cell.angle_gamma   90.00
#
_symmetry.space_group_name_H-M   'P 1'
#
loop_
_entity.id
_entity.type
_entity.pdbx_description
1 polymer ?
#
loop_
_entity_poly.entity_id
_entity_poly.type
_entity_poly.pdbx_seq_one_letter_code
_entity_poly.pdbx_strand_id
1 'polypeptide(L)'
;MAAFPSFPWLARRESGAWCRTGLARDPSLQAAVDELARQLAGAGPADLALVFASASYASDLPRLLPLLRQKLQARHWIGCLGGGVVGTEAGGTPHELEHEPALSLTLLRLPGAELHPFCLDTADLPDLDGPAEPWRTAVGAGVEGINAMLLLVDPGCGAVNDLIGGLDYAFPGVAKVGGIAGQHSAPHGSLLFGDQVRGGAVGCLIGG
;
A
#
# COMPACT_ATOMS: atom_id res chain seq x y z
N MET A 1 -25.59 -2.60 -18.89
CA MET A 1 -24.21 -2.12 -18.66
C MET A 1 -24.29 -1.00 -17.62
N ALA A 2 -23.89 -1.26 -16.40
CA ALA A 2 -23.83 -0.23 -15.36
C ALA A 2 -22.63 0.68 -15.65
N ALA A 3 -22.88 1.99 -15.79
CA ALA A 3 -21.80 2.96 -15.91
C ALA A 3 -21.04 3.04 -14.58
N PHE A 4 -19.74 2.84 -14.62
CA PHE A 4 -18.88 3.09 -13.46
C PHE A 4 -18.97 4.58 -13.08
N PRO A 5 -19.03 4.90 -11.78
CA PRO A 5 -19.04 6.29 -11.35
C PRO A 5 -17.74 6.97 -11.83
N SER A 6 -17.89 8.07 -12.56
CA SER A 6 -16.76 8.92 -12.94
C SER A 6 -16.29 9.66 -11.69
N PHE A 7 -15.06 9.43 -11.27
CA PHE A 7 -14.43 10.18 -10.19
C PHE A 7 -13.88 11.49 -10.75
N PRO A 8 -14.43 12.68 -10.39
CA PRO A 8 -14.02 13.97 -10.96
C PRO A 8 -12.52 14.29 -10.78
N TRP A 9 -11.89 13.76 -9.73
CA TRP A 9 -10.47 13.93 -9.45
C TRP A 9 -9.54 13.12 -10.39
N LEU A 10 -10.05 12.05 -11.04
CA LEU A 10 -9.33 11.34 -12.10
C LEU A 10 -9.32 12.11 -13.43
N ALA A 11 -10.15 13.13 -13.59
CA ALA A 11 -10.28 13.87 -14.84
C ALA A 11 -9.21 14.99 -15.01
N ARG A 12 -8.49 15.38 -13.97
CA ARG A 12 -7.32 16.25 -14.12
C ARG A 12 -6.12 15.41 -14.55
N ARG A 13 -5.95 15.25 -15.85
CA ARG A 13 -4.67 14.85 -16.45
C ARG A 13 -3.68 16.00 -16.26
N GLU A 14 -3.03 16.09 -15.12
CA GLU A 14 -1.81 16.87 -15.03
C GLU A 14 -0.76 16.20 -15.92
N SER A 15 -0.12 17.01 -16.78
CA SER A 15 0.95 16.52 -17.64
C SER A 15 2.06 15.93 -16.77
N GLY A 16 2.34 14.64 -16.94
CA GLY A 16 3.37 13.95 -16.18
C GLY A 16 2.88 12.89 -15.18
N ALA A 17 1.56 12.70 -15.01
CA ALA A 17 1.04 11.57 -14.22
C ALA A 17 1.26 10.24 -14.98
N TRP A 18 1.72 9.21 -14.25
CA TRP A 18 1.88 7.87 -14.80
C TRP A 18 1.72 6.80 -13.71
N CYS A 19 1.35 5.61 -14.16
CA CYS A 19 1.33 4.39 -13.37
C CYS A 19 2.09 3.30 -14.13
N ARG A 20 2.98 2.59 -13.47
CA ARG A 20 3.69 1.43 -14.01
C ARG A 20 3.64 0.29 -13.02
N THR A 21 3.35 -0.90 -13.51
CA THR A 21 3.30 -2.12 -12.70
C THR A 21 4.22 -3.18 -13.25
N GLY A 22 4.71 -4.04 -12.38
CA GLY A 22 5.50 -5.23 -12.70
C GLY A 22 5.11 -6.37 -11.78
N LEU A 23 5.31 -7.60 -12.28
CA LEU A 23 5.07 -8.84 -11.56
C LEU A 23 6.25 -9.77 -11.76
N ALA A 24 6.79 -10.32 -10.68
CA ALA A 24 7.85 -11.33 -10.70
C ALA A 24 7.44 -12.58 -9.94
N ARG A 25 7.91 -13.75 -10.39
CA ARG A 25 7.50 -15.07 -9.90
C ARG A 25 8.69 -15.96 -9.48
N ASP A 26 9.85 -15.39 -9.24
CA ASP A 26 11.03 -16.16 -8.85
C ASP A 26 11.00 -16.51 -7.36
N PRO A 27 11.30 -17.75 -6.94
CA PRO A 27 11.36 -18.12 -5.53
C PRO A 27 12.48 -17.41 -4.76
N SER A 28 13.52 -16.94 -5.43
CA SER A 28 14.54 -16.08 -4.83
C SER A 28 14.05 -14.63 -4.77
N LEU A 29 13.94 -14.06 -3.56
CA LEU A 29 13.57 -12.66 -3.38
C LEU A 29 14.49 -11.72 -4.18
N GLN A 30 15.81 -11.98 -4.18
CA GLN A 30 16.76 -11.16 -4.94
C GLN A 30 16.46 -11.19 -6.44
N ALA A 31 16.23 -12.38 -7.00
CA ALA A 31 15.93 -12.54 -8.43
C ALA A 31 14.57 -11.88 -8.79
N ALA A 32 13.56 -12.01 -7.94
CA ALA A 32 12.27 -11.34 -8.12
C ALA A 32 12.41 -9.81 -8.13
N VAL A 33 13.21 -9.25 -7.22
CA VAL A 33 13.50 -7.81 -7.19
C VAL A 33 14.28 -7.36 -8.42
N ASP A 34 15.27 -8.14 -8.87
CA ASP A 34 16.04 -7.83 -10.09
C ASP A 34 15.16 -7.90 -11.33
N GLU A 35 14.21 -8.83 -11.38
CA GLU A 35 13.19 -8.92 -12.45
C GLU A 35 12.30 -7.68 -12.48
N LEU A 36 11.73 -7.27 -11.34
CA LEU A 36 10.92 -6.05 -11.26
C LEU A 36 11.72 -4.81 -11.66
N ALA A 37 12.98 -4.72 -11.26
CA ALA A 37 13.84 -3.60 -11.64
C ALA A 37 14.05 -3.54 -13.16
N ARG A 38 14.14 -4.70 -13.84
CA ARG A 38 14.21 -4.77 -15.30
C ARG A 38 12.90 -4.37 -15.97
N GLN A 39 11.77 -4.87 -15.48
CA GLN A 39 10.44 -4.54 -16.02
C GLN A 39 10.10 -3.05 -15.86
N LEU A 40 10.53 -2.43 -14.76
CA LEU A 40 10.28 -1.04 -14.45
C LEU A 40 11.45 -0.11 -14.81
N ALA A 41 12.43 -0.61 -15.59
CA ALA A 41 13.56 0.18 -16.02
C ALA A 41 13.10 1.43 -16.78
N GLY A 42 13.72 2.58 -16.46
CA GLY A 42 13.35 3.87 -17.05
C GLY A 42 12.07 4.49 -16.48
N ALA A 43 11.43 3.89 -15.47
CA ALA A 43 10.49 4.61 -14.64
C ALA A 43 11.25 5.71 -13.89
N GLY A 44 10.80 6.95 -14.01
CA GLY A 44 11.33 8.06 -13.22
C GLY A 44 10.96 7.91 -11.73
N PRO A 45 11.37 8.88 -10.87
CA PRO A 45 10.98 8.87 -9.48
C PRO A 45 9.46 8.87 -9.32
N ALA A 46 8.94 7.91 -8.55
CA ALA A 46 7.52 7.81 -8.21
C ALA A 46 7.21 8.58 -6.92
N ASP A 47 5.94 8.98 -6.76
CA ASP A 47 5.47 9.56 -5.50
C ASP A 47 5.07 8.46 -4.51
N LEU A 48 4.48 7.36 -5.02
CA LEU A 48 4.04 6.22 -4.21
C LEU A 48 4.42 4.90 -4.89
N ALA A 49 4.94 3.96 -4.11
CA ALA A 49 5.15 2.58 -4.48
C ALA A 49 4.24 1.67 -3.64
N LEU A 50 3.45 0.84 -4.32
CA LEU A 50 2.62 -0.18 -3.70
C LEU A 50 3.23 -1.56 -3.95
N VAL A 51 3.52 -2.28 -2.87
CA VAL A 51 4.23 -3.58 -2.91
C VAL A 51 3.34 -4.66 -2.34
N PHE A 52 3.07 -5.70 -3.13
CA PHE A 52 2.33 -6.87 -2.67
C PHE A 52 3.17 -8.11 -2.91
N ALA A 53 3.43 -8.87 -1.85
CA ALA A 53 4.26 -10.07 -1.89
C ALA A 53 3.49 -11.28 -1.38
N SER A 54 3.67 -12.44 -1.99
CA SER A 54 3.09 -13.68 -1.48
C SER A 54 3.77 -14.11 -0.17
N ALA A 55 3.06 -14.92 0.62
CA ALA A 55 3.58 -15.48 1.87
C ALA A 55 4.85 -16.33 1.69
N SER A 56 5.18 -16.74 0.45
CA SER A 56 6.44 -17.40 0.12
C SER A 56 7.67 -16.59 0.49
N TYR A 57 7.57 -15.27 0.52
CA TYR A 57 8.66 -14.36 0.92
C TYR A 57 8.60 -13.92 2.39
N ALA A 58 7.71 -14.51 3.21
CA ALA A 58 7.53 -14.05 4.59
C ALA A 58 8.83 -13.99 5.38
N SER A 59 9.68 -15.03 5.29
CA SER A 59 10.96 -15.08 6.01
C SER A 59 11.96 -13.99 5.58
N ASP A 60 11.86 -13.54 4.32
CA ASP A 60 12.74 -12.53 3.73
C ASP A 60 12.12 -11.13 3.68
N LEU A 61 10.89 -10.97 4.18
CA LEU A 61 10.14 -9.71 4.10
C LEU A 61 10.91 -8.49 4.62
N PRO A 62 11.68 -8.57 5.73
CA PRO A 62 12.49 -7.45 6.19
C PRO A 62 13.56 -6.97 5.21
N ARG A 63 13.96 -7.81 4.25
CA ARG A 63 14.93 -7.46 3.21
C ARG A 63 14.29 -6.85 1.96
N LEU A 64 12.98 -7.01 1.78
CA LEU A 64 12.29 -6.66 0.53
C LEU A 64 12.41 -5.16 0.22
N LEU A 65 11.96 -4.27 1.12
CA LEU A 65 12.03 -2.83 0.86
C LEU A 65 13.47 -2.32 0.69
N PRO A 66 14.45 -2.70 1.52
CA PRO A 66 15.85 -2.36 1.28
C PRO A 66 16.36 -2.75 -0.11
N LEU A 67 16.01 -3.94 -0.61
CA LEU A 67 16.42 -4.41 -1.94
C LEU A 67 15.74 -3.61 -3.07
N LEU A 68 14.43 -3.38 -2.97
CA LEU A 68 13.69 -2.58 -3.97
C LEU A 68 14.22 -1.15 -4.05
N ARG A 69 14.48 -0.51 -2.91
CA ARG A 69 14.96 0.88 -2.82
C ARG A 69 16.38 1.08 -3.35
N GLN A 70 17.19 0.03 -3.43
CA GLN A 70 18.50 0.07 -4.11
C GLN A 70 18.37 0.16 -5.63
N LYS A 71 17.24 -0.30 -6.19
CA LYS A 71 17.04 -0.44 -7.64
C LYS A 71 16.07 0.61 -8.21
N LEU A 72 15.08 1.02 -7.42
CA LEU A 72 13.95 1.86 -7.84
C LEU A 72 13.76 3.03 -6.88
N GLN A 73 13.19 4.12 -7.39
CA GLN A 73 13.00 5.35 -6.64
C GLN A 73 11.51 5.65 -6.46
N ALA A 74 11.07 5.72 -5.20
CA ALA A 74 9.77 6.25 -4.83
C ALA A 74 9.89 7.01 -3.51
N ARG A 75 9.08 8.06 -3.36
CA ARG A 75 9.05 8.88 -2.15
C ARG A 75 8.46 8.10 -0.97
N HIS A 76 7.36 7.39 -1.21
CA HIS A 76 6.65 6.60 -0.20
C HIS A 76 6.53 5.14 -0.65
N TRP A 77 6.70 4.23 0.30
CA TRP A 77 6.64 2.79 0.09
C TRP A 77 5.64 2.19 1.07
N ILE A 78 4.60 1.54 0.55
CA ILE A 78 3.53 0.92 1.33
C ILE A 78 3.21 -0.42 0.68
N GLY A 79 2.87 -1.42 1.49
CA GLY A 79 2.47 -2.71 0.97
C GLY A 79 2.19 -3.73 2.06
N CYS A 80 1.98 -4.96 1.63
CA CYS A 80 1.74 -6.06 2.55
C CYS A 80 2.04 -7.42 1.91
N LEU A 81 2.06 -8.44 2.76
CA LEU A 81 1.89 -9.82 2.31
C LEU A 81 0.44 -10.07 1.89
N GLY A 82 0.25 -10.84 0.84
CA GLY A 82 -1.04 -11.32 0.35
C GLY A 82 -1.18 -12.84 0.41
N GLY A 83 -2.38 -13.35 0.57
CA GLY A 83 -2.71 -14.77 0.33
C GLY A 83 -2.61 -15.10 -1.16
N GLY A 84 -3.02 -14.17 -2.03
CA GLY A 84 -2.78 -14.12 -3.46
C GLY A 84 -2.16 -12.78 -3.86
N VAL A 85 -1.54 -12.73 -5.02
CA VAL A 85 -0.94 -11.52 -5.60
C VAL A 85 -1.44 -11.34 -7.02
N VAL A 86 -1.98 -10.16 -7.29
CA VAL A 86 -2.40 -9.75 -8.64
C VAL A 86 -1.37 -8.79 -9.23
N GLY A 87 -1.03 -8.98 -10.48
CA GLY A 87 -0.11 -8.11 -11.18
C GLY A 87 -0.09 -8.36 -12.68
N THR A 88 0.69 -7.55 -13.37
CA THR A 88 0.88 -7.66 -14.83
C THR A 88 2.36 -7.80 -15.11
N GLU A 89 2.73 -8.87 -15.79
CA GLU A 89 4.10 -9.08 -16.25
C GLU A 89 4.45 -8.15 -17.44
N ALA A 90 5.74 -8.05 -17.73
CA ALA A 90 6.20 -7.35 -18.93
C ALA A 90 5.62 -8.06 -20.17
N GLY A 91 4.73 -7.38 -20.88
CA GLY A 91 4.00 -7.96 -22.01
C GLY A 91 2.48 -7.84 -21.89
N GLY A 92 1.97 -7.47 -20.73
CA GLY A 92 0.63 -6.93 -20.58
C GLY A 92 -0.48 -7.90 -20.20
N THR A 93 -0.19 -9.17 -19.86
CA THR A 93 -1.24 -10.07 -19.35
C THR A 93 -1.31 -9.98 -17.83
N PRO A 94 -2.49 -9.66 -17.26
CA PRO A 94 -2.69 -9.72 -15.82
C PRO A 94 -2.80 -11.17 -15.35
N HIS A 95 -2.21 -11.44 -14.18
CA HIS A 95 -2.25 -12.73 -13.51
C HIS A 95 -2.68 -12.57 -12.05
N GLU A 96 -3.42 -13.54 -11.58
CA GLU A 96 -3.65 -13.79 -10.16
C GLU A 96 -2.85 -15.04 -9.78
N LEU A 97 -1.98 -14.91 -8.78
CA LEU A 97 -1.03 -15.92 -8.37
C LEU A 97 -1.28 -16.27 -6.89
N GLU A 98 -1.66 -17.52 -6.65
CA GLU A 98 -1.89 -18.08 -5.33
C GLU A 98 -0.97 -19.27 -5.10
N HIS A 99 -0.56 -19.47 -3.84
CA HIS A 99 0.26 -20.61 -3.41
C HIS A 99 1.64 -20.75 -4.12
N GLU A 100 2.10 -19.68 -4.77
CA GLU A 100 3.40 -19.63 -5.43
C GLU A 100 4.14 -18.31 -5.09
N PRO A 101 5.47 -18.26 -5.29
CA PRO A 101 6.21 -17.01 -5.14
C PRO A 101 5.69 -15.96 -6.12
N ALA A 102 5.28 -14.82 -5.59
CA ALA A 102 4.80 -13.70 -6.39
C ALA A 102 5.13 -12.36 -5.72
N LEU A 103 5.65 -11.43 -6.49
CA LEU A 103 5.95 -10.08 -6.05
C LEU A 103 5.43 -9.08 -7.09
N SER A 104 4.43 -8.29 -6.70
CA SER A 104 3.85 -7.22 -7.52
C SER A 104 4.30 -5.86 -7.00
N LEU A 105 4.70 -4.99 -7.90
CA LEU A 105 5.07 -3.61 -7.60
C LEU A 105 4.36 -2.65 -8.55
N THR A 106 3.67 -1.67 -7.98
CA THR A 106 3.08 -0.56 -8.73
C THR A 106 3.75 0.75 -8.32
N LEU A 107 4.31 1.45 -9.28
CA LEU A 107 4.87 2.78 -9.13
C LEU A 107 3.90 3.82 -9.68
N LEU A 108 3.63 4.86 -8.89
CA LEU A 108 2.67 5.92 -9.19
C LEU A 108 3.37 7.28 -9.15
N ARG A 109 3.26 8.03 -10.24
CA ARG A 109 3.57 9.46 -10.29
C ARG A 109 2.26 10.23 -10.27
N LEU A 110 2.05 11.03 -9.24
CA LEU A 110 0.79 11.70 -8.90
C LEU A 110 1.02 13.19 -8.70
N PRO A 111 1.35 13.96 -9.78
CA PRO A 111 1.60 15.40 -9.65
C PRO A 111 0.37 16.11 -9.11
N GLY A 112 0.56 17.01 -8.15
CA GLY A 112 -0.53 17.75 -7.51
C GLY A 112 -1.27 16.97 -6.40
N ALA A 113 -1.03 15.67 -6.24
CA ALA A 113 -1.57 14.94 -5.10
C ALA A 113 -0.74 15.18 -3.84
N GLU A 114 -1.42 15.40 -2.73
CA GLU A 114 -0.84 15.43 -1.40
C GLU A 114 -0.96 14.04 -0.77
N LEU A 115 0.18 13.45 -0.43
CA LEU A 115 0.24 12.10 0.13
C LEU A 115 0.70 12.16 1.58
N HIS A 116 -0.13 11.66 2.50
CA HIS A 116 0.17 11.55 3.92
C HIS A 116 0.21 10.08 4.34
N PRO A 117 1.37 9.41 4.20
CA PRO A 117 1.53 8.03 4.65
C PRO A 117 1.54 7.97 6.17
N PHE A 118 0.93 6.95 6.73
CA PHE A 118 0.84 6.74 8.17
C PHE A 118 1.05 5.28 8.55
N CYS A 119 1.46 5.06 9.80
CA CYS A 119 1.55 3.76 10.44
C CYS A 119 0.95 3.87 11.84
N LEU A 120 -0.01 3.01 12.16
CA LEU A 120 -0.71 2.98 13.44
C LEU A 120 -0.37 1.69 14.20
N ASP A 121 -0.07 1.85 15.48
CA ASP A 121 -0.12 0.73 16.41
C ASP A 121 -1.58 0.52 16.83
N THR A 122 -2.12 -0.65 16.52
CA THR A 122 -3.53 -0.96 16.81
C THR A 122 -3.76 -1.45 18.25
N ALA A 123 -2.70 -1.53 19.06
CA ALA A 123 -2.83 -1.73 20.51
C ALA A 123 -3.22 -0.43 21.25
N ASP A 124 -2.88 0.73 20.68
CA ASP A 124 -3.06 2.05 21.29
C ASP A 124 -3.95 2.97 20.41
N LEU A 125 -5.10 2.43 19.95
CA LEU A 125 -6.06 3.24 19.18
C LEU A 125 -6.71 4.31 20.07
N PRO A 126 -7.00 5.51 19.53
CA PRO A 126 -7.77 6.51 20.24
C PRO A 126 -9.18 6.02 20.62
N ASP A 127 -9.75 6.59 21.66
CA ASP A 127 -11.09 6.27 22.14
C ASP A 127 -12.15 6.59 21.07
N LEU A 128 -13.07 5.64 20.83
CA LEU A 128 -14.19 5.79 19.90
C LEU A 128 -15.25 6.79 20.41
N ASP A 129 -15.41 6.89 21.72
CA ASP A 129 -16.36 7.82 22.36
C ASP A 129 -15.75 9.23 22.56
N GLY A 130 -14.47 9.40 22.21
CA GLY A 130 -13.71 10.63 22.33
C GLY A 130 -13.87 11.56 21.11
N PRO A 131 -13.18 12.72 21.13
CA PRO A 131 -13.16 13.62 19.98
C PRO A 131 -12.38 13.00 18.79
N ALA A 132 -12.65 13.48 17.57
CA ALA A 132 -12.00 13.00 16.36
C ALA A 132 -10.51 13.40 16.23
N GLU A 133 -10.07 14.41 16.97
CA GLU A 133 -8.72 14.99 16.85
C GLU A 133 -7.58 14.02 17.16
N PRO A 134 -7.65 13.15 18.20
CA PRO A 134 -6.63 12.13 18.41
C PRO A 134 -6.47 11.18 17.24
N TRP A 135 -7.55 10.81 16.54
CA TRP A 135 -7.52 9.98 15.34
C TRP A 135 -6.81 10.71 14.18
N ARG A 136 -7.10 11.99 13.97
CA ARG A 136 -6.46 12.82 12.95
C ARG A 136 -4.98 13.01 13.24
N THR A 137 -4.64 13.25 14.50
CA THR A 137 -3.25 13.34 14.95
C THR A 137 -2.49 12.03 14.73
N ALA A 138 -3.11 10.88 15.01
CA ALA A 138 -2.49 9.58 14.83
C ALA A 138 -2.13 9.28 13.36
N VAL A 139 -2.93 9.74 12.39
CA VAL A 139 -2.61 9.60 10.96
C VAL A 139 -1.86 10.82 10.38
N GLY A 140 -1.59 11.84 11.19
CA GLY A 140 -0.75 12.99 10.82
C GLY A 140 -1.39 13.95 9.81
N ALA A 141 -2.73 13.98 9.68
CA ALA A 141 -3.40 14.86 8.74
C ALA A 141 -4.79 15.29 9.22
N GLY A 142 -5.21 16.52 8.86
CA GLY A 142 -6.59 16.98 8.97
C GLY A 142 -7.50 16.39 7.88
N VAL A 143 -8.78 16.77 7.92
CA VAL A 143 -9.79 16.30 6.94
C VAL A 143 -9.73 17.08 5.63
N GLU A 144 -9.26 18.32 5.69
CA GLU A 144 -9.32 19.26 4.57
C GLU A 144 -8.48 18.75 3.39
N GLY A 145 -9.10 18.74 2.21
CA GLY A 145 -8.43 18.30 0.97
C GLY A 145 -8.24 16.82 0.81
N ILE A 146 -8.60 15.97 1.80
CA ILE A 146 -8.47 14.52 1.71
C ILE A 146 -9.64 13.93 0.93
N ASN A 147 -9.33 13.17 -0.12
CA ASN A 147 -10.30 12.58 -1.04
C ASN A 147 -10.43 11.06 -0.86
N ALA A 148 -9.33 10.39 -0.49
CA ALA A 148 -9.29 8.94 -0.33
C ALA A 148 -8.26 8.52 0.72
N MET A 149 -8.42 7.30 1.22
CA MET A 149 -7.49 6.65 2.15
C MET A 149 -7.21 5.22 1.66
N LEU A 150 -5.93 4.90 1.47
CA LEU A 150 -5.47 3.52 1.39
C LEU A 150 -5.22 3.01 2.80
N LEU A 151 -5.72 1.82 3.13
CA LEU A 151 -5.57 1.21 4.45
C LEU A 151 -5.25 -0.28 4.31
N LEU A 152 -4.11 -0.71 4.84
CA LEU A 152 -3.71 -2.12 4.94
C LEU A 152 -3.56 -2.47 6.42
N VAL A 153 -4.14 -3.59 6.83
CA VAL A 153 -4.21 -4.00 8.25
C VAL A 153 -3.53 -5.35 8.41
N ASP A 154 -2.73 -5.47 9.46
CA ASP A 154 -2.10 -6.73 9.83
C ASP A 154 -3.16 -7.76 10.28
N PRO A 155 -3.07 -9.03 9.88
CA PRO A 155 -4.03 -10.06 10.26
C PRO A 155 -4.07 -10.34 11.77
N GLY A 156 -3.03 -9.97 12.51
CA GLY A 156 -2.97 -10.04 13.97
C GLY A 156 -3.71 -8.91 14.70
N CYS A 157 -4.24 -7.91 13.96
CA CYS A 157 -5.00 -6.82 14.56
C CYS A 157 -6.37 -7.30 15.08
N GLY A 158 -6.55 -7.33 16.39
CA GLY A 158 -7.84 -7.67 17.04
C GLY A 158 -8.89 -6.55 17.00
N ALA A 159 -8.47 -5.31 16.69
CA ALA A 159 -9.29 -4.10 16.78
C ALA A 159 -9.65 -3.52 15.40
N VAL A 160 -9.80 -4.35 14.36
CA VAL A 160 -10.05 -3.88 12.97
C VAL A 160 -11.34 -3.05 12.89
N ASN A 161 -12.41 -3.46 13.57
CA ASN A 161 -13.67 -2.73 13.54
C ASN A 161 -13.55 -1.35 14.21
N ASP A 162 -12.84 -1.29 15.33
CA ASP A 162 -12.60 -0.02 16.04
C ASP A 162 -11.73 0.92 15.23
N LEU A 163 -10.70 0.38 14.58
CA LEU A 163 -9.86 1.13 13.64
C LEU A 163 -10.68 1.73 12.50
N ILE A 164 -11.52 0.93 11.83
CA ILE A 164 -12.37 1.40 10.73
C ILE A 164 -13.36 2.43 11.23
N GLY A 165 -14.06 2.14 12.35
CA GLY A 165 -15.05 3.04 12.95
C GLY A 165 -14.45 4.39 13.36
N GLY A 166 -13.29 4.39 13.99
CA GLY A 166 -12.58 5.61 14.38
C GLY A 166 -12.11 6.44 13.19
N LEU A 167 -11.59 5.78 12.16
CA LEU A 167 -11.21 6.46 10.91
C LEU A 167 -12.43 6.96 10.12
N ASP A 168 -13.58 6.27 10.15
CA ASP A 168 -14.81 6.76 9.55
C ASP A 168 -15.35 7.99 10.26
N TYR A 169 -15.31 7.98 11.58
CA TYR A 169 -15.68 9.11 12.41
C TYR A 169 -14.75 10.33 12.19
N ALA A 170 -13.44 10.10 12.17
CA ALA A 170 -12.45 11.17 12.02
C ALA A 170 -12.40 11.77 10.61
N PHE A 171 -12.70 10.96 9.58
CA PHE A 171 -12.65 11.32 8.16
C PHE A 171 -13.99 11.01 7.47
N PRO A 172 -15.07 11.72 7.83
CA PRO A 172 -16.39 11.46 7.27
C PRO A 172 -16.40 11.75 5.76
N GLY A 173 -17.00 10.84 4.98
CA GLY A 173 -17.11 10.97 3.53
C GLY A 173 -15.84 10.68 2.74
N VAL A 174 -14.70 10.45 3.38
CA VAL A 174 -13.46 10.01 2.71
C VAL A 174 -13.57 8.53 2.35
N ALA A 175 -13.43 8.22 1.05
CA ALA A 175 -13.44 6.84 0.58
C ALA A 175 -12.23 6.08 1.12
N LYS A 176 -12.45 4.90 1.74
CA LYS A 176 -11.40 4.02 2.24
C LYS A 176 -11.32 2.77 1.38
N VAL A 177 -10.11 2.45 0.93
CA VAL A 177 -9.82 1.30 0.08
C VAL A 177 -8.64 0.53 0.68
N GLY A 178 -8.74 -0.78 0.75
CA GLY A 178 -7.66 -1.61 1.27
C GLY A 178 -8.15 -2.98 1.72
N GLY A 179 -7.46 -3.55 2.68
CA GLY A 179 -7.79 -4.88 3.17
C GLY A 179 -6.89 -5.37 4.28
N ILE A 180 -7.14 -6.60 4.72
CA ILE A 180 -6.33 -7.31 5.69
C ILE A 180 -5.24 -8.08 4.94
N ALA A 181 -4.01 -7.97 5.39
CA ALA A 181 -2.86 -8.66 4.82
C ALA A 181 -2.94 -10.19 4.99
N GLY A 182 -2.18 -10.91 4.19
CA GLY A 182 -2.06 -12.36 4.28
C GLY A 182 -1.38 -12.82 5.58
N GLN A 183 -1.85 -13.94 6.12
CA GLN A 183 -1.27 -14.57 7.30
C GLN A 183 0.03 -15.28 6.96
N HIS A 184 0.96 -15.32 7.91
CA HIS A 184 2.20 -16.09 7.86
C HIS A 184 2.68 -16.48 9.27
N SER A 185 3.71 -17.33 9.34
CA SER A 185 4.28 -17.83 10.61
C SER A 185 5.59 -17.14 11.02
N ALA A 186 6.07 -16.15 10.26
CA ALA A 186 7.29 -15.43 10.63
C ALA A 186 7.04 -14.52 11.86
N PRO A 187 8.06 -14.25 12.69
CA PRO A 187 7.92 -13.53 13.96
C PRO A 187 7.87 -11.99 13.80
N HIS A 188 7.30 -11.51 12.72
CA HIS A 188 7.14 -10.07 12.43
C HIS A 188 5.78 -9.83 11.77
N GLY A 189 5.37 -8.58 11.62
CA GLY A 189 4.13 -8.22 10.94
C GLY A 189 4.12 -8.49 9.44
N SER A 190 2.96 -8.31 8.84
CA SER A 190 2.70 -8.56 7.42
C SER A 190 2.77 -7.29 6.56
N LEU A 191 2.98 -6.12 7.16
CA LEU A 191 2.87 -4.83 6.48
C LEU A 191 4.25 -4.27 6.15
N LEU A 192 4.32 -3.52 5.06
CA LEU A 192 5.50 -2.83 4.58
C LEU A 192 5.26 -1.31 4.66
N PHE A 193 6.17 -0.58 5.32
CA PHE A 193 6.08 0.87 5.45
C PHE A 193 7.46 1.52 5.48
N GLY A 194 7.72 2.45 4.55
CA GLY A 194 9.00 3.14 4.47
C GLY A 194 10.16 2.23 4.08
N ASP A 195 10.86 1.69 5.07
CA ASP A 195 11.97 0.73 4.93
C ASP A 195 11.84 -0.48 5.87
N GLN A 196 10.70 -0.60 6.55
CA GLN A 196 10.50 -1.55 7.65
C GLN A 196 9.27 -2.42 7.43
N VAL A 197 9.29 -3.59 8.10
CA VAL A 197 8.12 -4.42 8.30
C VAL A 197 7.39 -3.96 9.56
N ARG A 198 6.05 -3.92 9.49
CA ARG A 198 5.18 -3.44 10.57
C ARG A 198 4.04 -4.43 10.83
N GLY A 199 3.56 -4.43 12.05
CA GLY A 199 2.21 -4.90 12.44
C GLY A 199 1.24 -3.73 12.51
N GLY A 200 0.05 -3.96 13.06
CA GLY A 200 -0.96 -2.93 13.23
C GLY A 200 -1.63 -2.52 11.92
N ALA A 201 -1.54 -1.26 11.53
CA ALA A 201 -2.08 -0.77 10.27
C ALA A 201 -1.14 0.23 9.60
N VAL A 202 -1.07 0.21 8.27
CA VAL A 202 -0.38 1.20 7.47
C VAL A 202 -1.29 1.74 6.39
N GLY A 203 -1.09 2.97 5.98
CA GLY A 203 -1.92 3.55 4.95
C GLY A 203 -1.37 4.84 4.38
N CYS A 204 -2.16 5.45 3.52
CA CYS A 204 -1.87 6.75 2.95
C CYS A 204 -3.17 7.52 2.74
N LEU A 205 -3.26 8.72 3.31
CA LEU A 205 -4.28 9.68 2.93
C LEU A 205 -3.85 10.34 1.63
N ILE A 206 -4.80 10.53 0.74
CA ILE A 206 -4.60 11.07 -0.61
C ILE A 206 -5.51 12.29 -0.77
N GLY A 207 -4.89 13.44 -0.98
CA GLY A 207 -5.54 14.72 -1.18
C GLY A 207 -5.04 15.44 -2.43
N GLY A 208 -5.44 16.70 -2.60
CA GLY A 208 -5.05 17.58 -3.69
C GLY A 208 -6.12 17.84 -4.71
#